data_4682d1e27d0921eae0426e297c68d5be
#
_entry.id   4682d1e27d0921eae0426e297c68d5be
#
_cell.length_a   1.000
_cell.length_b   1.000
_cell.length_c   1.000
_cell.angle_alpha   90.00
_cell.angle_beta   90.00
_cell.angle_gamma   90.00
#
_symmetry.space_group_name_H-M   'P 1'
#
loop_
_entity.id
_entity.type
_entity.pdbx_description
1 polymer ?
#
loop_
_entity_poly.entity_id
_entity_poly.type
_entity_poly.pdbx_seq_one_letter_code
_entity_poly.pdbx_strand_id
1 'polypeptide(L)'
;MKKILLLGSGELGKELTISLKRIGCNVIACDAYENAPAMQVSDKNEVFNMLDKEKLNAVINKHKPDFIVPEVEAIETSVLIDSEKNGYNVIPSAKAVNLTMNRDRIRDRAKHLGLKTANFAYAETEEELILEANKIGTKVAVKPVMSSSGKGQSYANSEDELKVSWKFALEGMRGNRKRVIVEEFIDFEYEITLLTILEKSGKVTFCNPIGHFQKRGDYQYSWQPADCSQDVIRNAQNAAKKMVLDLGGSGIFGVEFFIEKKEEVILVN
;
A
#
# COMPACT_ATOMS: atom_id res chain seq x y z
N MET A 1 -22.38 15.47 -14.02
CA MET A 1 -22.14 14.49 -12.94
C MET A 1 -20.82 13.79 -13.27
N LYS A 2 -19.85 13.77 -12.33
CA LYS A 2 -18.57 13.10 -12.55
C LYS A 2 -18.74 11.58 -12.43
N LYS A 3 -18.08 10.85 -13.31
CA LYS A 3 -18.12 9.39 -13.38
C LYS A 3 -16.83 8.81 -12.83
N ILE A 4 -16.93 7.98 -11.80
CA ILE A 4 -15.82 7.37 -11.09
C ILE A 4 -15.80 5.87 -11.39
N LEU A 5 -14.69 5.35 -11.84
CA LEU A 5 -14.41 3.91 -11.93
C LEU A 5 -13.57 3.51 -10.72
N LEU A 6 -14.19 2.82 -9.79
CA LEU A 6 -13.54 2.31 -8.58
C LEU A 6 -13.02 0.91 -8.85
N LEU A 7 -11.72 0.72 -8.72
CA LEU A 7 -11.03 -0.57 -8.91
C LEU A 7 -10.65 -1.17 -7.55
N GLY A 8 -11.47 -2.07 -7.08
CA GLY A 8 -11.52 -2.60 -5.72
C GLY A 8 -12.82 -2.14 -5.04
N SER A 9 -13.60 -3.08 -4.56
CA SER A 9 -14.94 -2.83 -4.02
C SER A 9 -15.10 -3.38 -2.61
N GLY A 10 -14.01 -3.37 -1.82
CA GLY A 10 -14.00 -3.77 -0.42
C GLY A 10 -14.74 -2.80 0.50
N GLU A 11 -14.53 -2.93 1.80
CA GLU A 11 -15.20 -2.09 2.82
C GLU A 11 -14.78 -0.62 2.71
N LEU A 12 -13.50 -0.34 2.49
CA LEU A 12 -13.02 1.02 2.26
C LEU A 12 -13.60 1.61 0.97
N GLY A 13 -13.66 0.80 -0.09
CA GLY A 13 -14.29 1.17 -1.36
C GLY A 13 -15.77 1.52 -1.19
N LYS A 14 -16.50 0.83 -0.28
CA LYS A 14 -17.89 1.13 0.06
C LYS A 14 -18.01 2.51 0.71
N GLU A 15 -17.18 2.83 1.72
CA GLU A 15 -17.20 4.13 2.39
C GLU A 15 -16.85 5.28 1.42
N LEU A 16 -15.86 5.06 0.55
CA LEU A 16 -15.52 5.99 -0.51
C LEU A 16 -16.71 6.20 -1.47
N THR A 17 -17.37 5.11 -1.88
CA THR A 17 -18.55 5.18 -2.76
C THR A 17 -19.67 5.99 -2.13
N ILE A 18 -19.98 5.76 -0.85
CA ILE A 18 -20.99 6.54 -0.11
C ILE A 18 -20.63 8.03 -0.11
N SER A 19 -19.37 8.35 0.16
CA SER A 19 -18.89 9.74 0.18
C SER A 19 -18.98 10.40 -1.19
N LEU A 20 -18.60 9.70 -2.26
CA LEU A 20 -18.71 10.17 -3.65
C LEU A 20 -20.17 10.38 -4.07
N LYS A 21 -21.08 9.49 -3.67
CA LYS A 21 -22.51 9.63 -3.92
C LYS A 21 -23.09 10.86 -3.23
N ARG A 22 -22.67 11.18 -2.00
CA ARG A 22 -23.12 12.38 -1.29
C ARG A 22 -22.78 13.68 -2.01
N ILE A 23 -21.69 13.72 -2.76
CA ILE A 23 -21.30 14.87 -3.58
C ILE A 23 -21.77 14.78 -5.04
N GLY A 24 -22.66 13.85 -5.36
CA GLY A 24 -23.31 13.75 -6.65
C GLY A 24 -22.48 13.07 -7.75
N CYS A 25 -21.50 12.23 -7.41
CA CYS A 25 -20.79 11.42 -8.41
C CYS A 25 -21.59 10.17 -8.81
N ASN A 26 -21.34 9.69 -10.03
CA ASN A 26 -21.79 8.38 -10.52
C ASN A 26 -20.64 7.39 -10.38
N VAL A 27 -20.84 6.32 -9.60
CA VAL A 27 -19.78 5.36 -9.27
C VAL A 27 -20.05 4.01 -9.94
N ILE A 28 -19.02 3.51 -10.64
CA ILE A 28 -18.95 2.15 -11.18
C ILE A 28 -17.97 1.38 -10.31
N ALA A 29 -18.47 0.41 -9.53
CA ALA A 29 -17.67 -0.40 -8.65
C ALA A 29 -17.19 -1.69 -9.37
N CYS A 30 -15.88 -1.97 -9.32
CA CYS A 30 -15.28 -3.13 -9.98
C CYS A 30 -14.62 -4.04 -8.95
N ASP A 31 -14.82 -5.35 -9.08
CA ASP A 31 -14.09 -6.35 -8.28
C ASP A 31 -14.02 -7.69 -9.01
N ALA A 32 -13.27 -8.65 -8.44
CA ALA A 32 -13.12 -9.99 -8.97
C ALA A 32 -14.30 -10.93 -8.61
N TYR A 33 -15.21 -10.50 -7.73
CA TYR A 33 -16.36 -11.29 -7.27
C TYR A 33 -17.63 -10.42 -7.18
N GLU A 34 -18.77 -11.08 -7.28
CA GLU A 34 -20.08 -10.45 -7.21
C GLU A 34 -20.46 -9.99 -5.80
N ASN A 35 -21.31 -8.99 -5.73
CA ASN A 35 -21.84 -8.46 -4.46
C ASN A 35 -20.78 -7.96 -3.47
N ALA A 36 -19.62 -7.53 -3.98
CA ALA A 36 -18.62 -6.86 -3.18
C ALA A 36 -19.21 -5.65 -2.44
N PRO A 37 -18.70 -5.28 -1.25
CA PRO A 37 -19.29 -4.25 -0.40
C PRO A 37 -19.67 -2.93 -1.09
N ALA A 38 -18.78 -2.37 -1.93
CA ALA A 38 -19.05 -1.13 -2.65
C ALA A 38 -20.12 -1.28 -3.75
N MET A 39 -20.29 -2.48 -4.32
CA MET A 39 -21.31 -2.75 -5.34
C MET A 39 -22.72 -2.59 -4.80
N GLN A 40 -22.93 -2.73 -3.49
CA GLN A 40 -24.24 -2.58 -2.84
C GLN A 40 -24.75 -1.13 -2.84
N VAL A 41 -23.84 -0.15 -3.02
CA VAL A 41 -24.15 1.29 -2.93
C VAL A 41 -23.74 2.07 -4.17
N SER A 42 -23.13 1.42 -5.16
CA SER A 42 -22.73 2.03 -6.44
C SER A 42 -23.91 2.17 -7.43
N ASP A 43 -23.70 2.94 -8.49
CA ASP A 43 -24.69 3.08 -9.57
C ASP A 43 -24.64 1.93 -10.57
N LYS A 44 -23.45 1.35 -10.76
CA LYS A 44 -23.18 0.20 -11.63
C LYS A 44 -22.05 -0.62 -11.06
N ASN A 45 -21.97 -1.87 -11.48
CA ASN A 45 -20.86 -2.75 -11.13
C ASN A 45 -20.33 -3.52 -12.34
N GLU A 46 -19.08 -3.96 -12.24
CA GLU A 46 -18.41 -4.84 -13.19
C GLU A 46 -17.62 -5.88 -12.41
N VAL A 47 -17.77 -7.16 -12.78
CA VAL A 47 -17.09 -8.29 -12.13
C VAL A 47 -16.10 -8.89 -13.11
N PHE A 48 -14.80 -8.74 -12.82
CA PHE A 48 -13.73 -9.28 -13.64
C PHE A 48 -12.41 -9.29 -12.87
N ASN A 49 -11.46 -10.11 -13.34
CA ASN A 49 -10.10 -10.08 -12.82
C ASN A 49 -9.37 -8.81 -13.30
N MET A 50 -9.07 -7.88 -12.41
CA MET A 50 -8.41 -6.60 -12.71
C MET A 50 -6.92 -6.74 -13.08
N LEU A 51 -6.33 -7.94 -12.92
CA LEU A 51 -5.02 -8.28 -13.48
C LEU A 51 -5.09 -8.66 -14.97
N ASP A 52 -6.30 -8.85 -15.51
CA ASP A 52 -6.52 -9.10 -16.92
C ASP A 52 -6.49 -7.76 -17.68
N LYS A 53 -5.41 -7.54 -18.41
CA LYS A 53 -5.15 -6.30 -19.17
C LYS A 53 -6.26 -5.97 -20.16
N GLU A 54 -6.76 -6.97 -20.86
CA GLU A 54 -7.77 -6.77 -21.91
C GLU A 54 -9.13 -6.40 -21.31
N LYS A 55 -9.53 -7.10 -20.24
CA LYS A 55 -10.79 -6.81 -19.55
C LYS A 55 -10.76 -5.44 -18.87
N LEU A 56 -9.68 -5.08 -18.22
CA LEU A 56 -9.54 -3.77 -17.58
C LEU A 56 -9.64 -2.64 -18.63
N ASN A 57 -8.94 -2.77 -19.76
CA ASN A 57 -9.04 -1.81 -20.86
C ASN A 57 -10.48 -1.75 -21.44
N ALA A 58 -11.15 -2.90 -21.63
CA ALA A 58 -12.51 -2.95 -22.12
C ALA A 58 -13.50 -2.21 -21.20
N VAL A 59 -13.36 -2.39 -19.88
CA VAL A 59 -14.20 -1.71 -18.87
C VAL A 59 -13.95 -0.20 -18.87
N ILE A 60 -12.69 0.24 -18.91
CA ILE A 60 -12.35 1.67 -19.00
C ILE A 60 -12.95 2.29 -20.26
N ASN A 61 -12.81 1.64 -21.42
CA ASN A 61 -13.33 2.11 -22.70
C ASN A 61 -14.88 2.12 -22.74
N LYS A 62 -15.52 1.12 -22.12
CA LYS A 62 -16.98 1.01 -21.99
C LYS A 62 -17.57 2.19 -21.20
N HIS A 63 -16.96 2.50 -20.06
CA HIS A 63 -17.51 3.49 -19.15
C HIS A 63 -17.00 4.91 -19.39
N LYS A 64 -15.81 5.08 -19.95
CA LYS A 64 -15.15 6.39 -20.18
C LYS A 64 -15.25 7.27 -18.94
N PRO A 65 -14.63 6.85 -17.80
CA PRO A 65 -14.75 7.56 -16.54
C PRO A 65 -14.01 8.91 -16.56
N ASP A 66 -14.46 9.87 -15.76
CA ASP A 66 -13.70 11.10 -15.47
C ASP A 66 -12.51 10.82 -14.56
N PHE A 67 -12.67 9.85 -13.65
CA PHE A 67 -11.62 9.42 -12.71
C PHE A 67 -11.59 7.90 -12.60
N ILE A 68 -10.37 7.37 -12.52
CA ILE A 68 -10.09 5.96 -12.19
C ILE A 68 -9.46 5.97 -10.79
N VAL A 69 -10.05 5.21 -9.87
CA VAL A 69 -9.63 5.17 -8.47
C VAL A 69 -9.23 3.73 -8.11
N PRO A 70 -7.93 3.41 -8.12
CA PRO A 70 -7.41 2.14 -7.62
C PRO A 70 -7.54 2.09 -6.10
N GLU A 71 -8.12 1.01 -5.56
CA GLU A 71 -8.29 0.79 -4.12
C GLU A 71 -7.62 -0.51 -3.66
N VAL A 72 -7.50 -1.50 -4.55
CA VAL A 72 -6.93 -2.82 -4.25
C VAL A 72 -5.57 -3.02 -4.92
N GLU A 73 -4.73 -3.91 -4.36
CA GLU A 73 -3.38 -4.16 -4.88
C GLU A 73 -3.35 -5.09 -6.12
N ALA A 74 -4.44 -5.76 -6.44
CA ALA A 74 -4.52 -6.73 -7.55
C ALA A 74 -5.02 -6.08 -8.85
N ILE A 75 -4.26 -5.13 -9.40
CA ILE A 75 -4.59 -4.38 -10.63
C ILE A 75 -3.40 -4.43 -11.59
N GLU A 76 -3.70 -4.57 -12.89
CA GLU A 76 -2.68 -4.46 -13.94
C GLU A 76 -2.29 -2.99 -14.14
N THR A 77 -1.23 -2.57 -13.47
CA THR A 77 -0.82 -1.16 -13.40
C THR A 77 -0.32 -0.58 -14.71
N SER A 78 0.10 -1.41 -15.67
CA SER A 78 0.45 -0.92 -17.02
C SER A 78 -0.74 -0.28 -17.72
N VAL A 79 -1.95 -0.78 -17.48
CA VAL A 79 -3.20 -0.20 -18.02
C VAL A 79 -3.46 1.18 -17.42
N LEU A 80 -3.18 1.36 -16.13
CA LEU A 80 -3.34 2.66 -15.47
C LEU A 80 -2.36 3.70 -16.03
N ILE A 81 -1.10 3.29 -16.27
CA ILE A 81 -0.06 4.14 -16.87
C ILE A 81 -0.49 4.56 -18.28
N ASP A 82 -0.98 3.63 -19.08
CA ASP A 82 -1.45 3.92 -20.45
C ASP A 82 -2.73 4.78 -20.42
N SER A 83 -3.60 4.59 -19.43
CA SER A 83 -4.78 5.42 -19.25
C SER A 83 -4.42 6.87 -18.94
N GLU A 84 -3.44 7.14 -18.06
CA GLU A 84 -2.95 8.50 -17.81
C GLU A 84 -2.38 9.15 -19.08
N LYS A 85 -1.59 8.42 -19.89
CA LYS A 85 -1.08 8.92 -21.17
C LYS A 85 -2.21 9.27 -22.15
N ASN A 86 -3.33 8.54 -22.06
CA ASN A 86 -4.52 8.78 -22.87
C ASN A 86 -5.47 9.85 -22.28
N GLY A 87 -5.05 10.57 -21.23
CA GLY A 87 -5.77 11.71 -20.66
C GLY A 87 -6.79 11.35 -19.58
N TYR A 88 -6.87 10.11 -19.12
CA TYR A 88 -7.68 9.76 -17.95
C TYR A 88 -7.03 10.25 -16.65
N ASN A 89 -7.83 10.65 -15.68
CA ASN A 89 -7.35 11.00 -14.35
C ASN A 89 -7.32 9.76 -13.48
N VAL A 90 -6.13 9.27 -13.14
CA VAL A 90 -5.92 8.17 -12.18
C VAL A 90 -5.54 8.77 -10.82
N ILE A 91 -6.25 8.43 -9.76
CA ILE A 91 -6.04 9.00 -8.42
C ILE A 91 -6.07 7.88 -7.36
N PRO A 92 -4.97 7.64 -6.64
CA PRO A 92 -3.64 8.26 -6.81
C PRO A 92 -3.01 7.91 -8.16
N SER A 93 -1.92 8.60 -8.54
CA SER A 93 -1.31 8.42 -9.87
C SER A 93 -0.93 6.96 -10.15
N ALA A 94 -0.93 6.56 -11.43
CA ALA A 94 -0.55 5.21 -11.83
C ALA A 94 0.88 4.86 -11.36
N LYS A 95 1.80 5.84 -11.32
CA LYS A 95 3.14 5.68 -10.73
C LYS A 95 3.04 5.35 -9.23
N ALA A 96 2.25 6.11 -8.48
CA ALA A 96 2.09 5.88 -7.04
C ALA A 96 1.52 4.48 -6.78
N VAL A 97 0.45 4.11 -7.49
CA VAL A 97 -0.16 2.78 -7.39
C VAL A 97 0.85 1.67 -7.68
N ASN A 98 1.61 1.80 -8.78
CA ASN A 98 2.61 0.80 -9.16
C ASN A 98 3.74 0.63 -8.12
N LEU A 99 4.17 1.73 -7.49
CA LEU A 99 5.21 1.69 -6.47
C LEU A 99 4.67 1.11 -5.14
N THR A 100 3.52 1.58 -4.69
CA THR A 100 2.97 1.20 -3.35
C THR A 100 2.43 -0.23 -3.32
N MET A 101 1.95 -0.77 -4.45
CA MET A 101 1.54 -2.18 -4.56
C MET A 101 2.70 -3.17 -4.41
N ASN A 102 3.94 -2.74 -4.62
CA ASN A 102 5.12 -3.59 -4.65
C ASN A 102 6.11 -3.16 -3.56
N ARG A 103 6.24 -3.96 -2.49
CA ARG A 103 7.14 -3.67 -1.37
C ARG A 103 8.59 -3.45 -1.82
N ASP A 104 9.09 -4.23 -2.77
CA ASP A 104 10.43 -4.06 -3.31
C ASP A 104 10.58 -2.66 -3.94
N ARG A 105 9.64 -2.23 -4.75
CA ARG A 105 9.71 -0.94 -5.44
C ARG A 105 9.64 0.24 -4.48
N ILE A 106 8.73 0.20 -3.50
CA ILE A 106 8.61 1.30 -2.53
C ILE A 106 9.80 1.35 -1.58
N ARG A 107 10.38 0.19 -1.19
CA ARG A 107 11.60 0.13 -0.38
C ARG A 107 12.82 0.67 -1.11
N ASP A 108 13.02 0.26 -2.35
CA ASP A 108 14.10 0.78 -3.19
C ASP A 108 13.95 2.29 -3.37
N ARG A 109 12.69 2.76 -3.52
CA ARG A 109 12.43 4.19 -3.65
C ARG A 109 12.73 4.94 -2.37
N ALA A 110 12.32 4.43 -1.20
CA ALA A 110 12.64 5.00 0.10
C ALA A 110 14.17 5.13 0.29
N LYS A 111 14.91 4.07 -0.01
CA LYS A 111 16.38 4.06 0.02
C LYS A 111 16.99 5.09 -0.91
N HIS A 112 16.52 5.17 -2.16
CA HIS A 112 16.97 6.18 -3.14
C HIS A 112 16.73 7.61 -2.65
N LEU A 113 15.63 7.86 -1.98
CA LEU A 113 15.30 9.15 -1.37
C LEU A 113 16.09 9.42 -0.08
N GLY A 114 16.92 8.50 0.40
CA GLY A 114 17.65 8.62 1.65
C GLY A 114 16.74 8.69 2.88
N LEU A 115 15.58 8.00 2.84
CA LEU A 115 14.71 7.83 3.99
C LEU A 115 15.18 6.66 4.85
N LYS A 116 15.13 6.82 6.17
CA LYS A 116 15.48 5.73 7.10
C LYS A 116 14.40 4.65 7.01
N THR A 117 14.80 3.43 6.70
CA THR A 117 13.96 2.22 6.66
C THR A 117 14.77 1.07 7.24
N ALA A 118 14.13 -0.03 7.61
CA ALA A 118 14.84 -1.25 8.02
C ALA A 118 15.87 -1.67 6.95
N ASN A 119 16.97 -2.29 7.34
CA ASN A 119 17.85 -2.97 6.40
C ASN A 119 17.06 -4.09 5.72
N PHE A 120 17.21 -4.25 4.41
CA PHE A 120 16.45 -5.24 3.66
C PHE A 120 17.25 -5.85 2.51
N ALA A 121 16.82 -7.03 2.11
CA ALA A 121 17.25 -7.71 0.90
C ALA A 121 16.07 -8.46 0.27
N TYR A 122 16.28 -8.98 -0.93
CA TYR A 122 15.28 -9.75 -1.66
C TYR A 122 15.74 -11.16 -1.90
N ALA A 123 14.79 -12.10 -1.98
CA ALA A 123 15.06 -13.48 -2.32
C ALA A 123 13.97 -14.03 -3.27
N GLU A 124 14.40 -14.84 -4.24
CA GLU A 124 13.54 -15.54 -5.20
C GLU A 124 13.59 -17.05 -5.00
N THR A 125 14.48 -17.53 -4.12
CA THR A 125 14.57 -18.91 -3.65
C THR A 125 14.70 -18.98 -2.13
N GLU A 126 14.49 -20.18 -1.55
CA GLU A 126 14.65 -20.45 -0.13
C GLU A 126 16.11 -20.26 0.30
N GLU A 127 17.06 -20.73 -0.54
CA GLU A 127 18.49 -20.60 -0.29
C GLU A 127 18.94 -19.13 -0.27
N GLU A 128 18.45 -18.32 -1.21
CA GLU A 128 18.70 -16.88 -1.20
C GLU A 128 18.15 -16.22 0.04
N LEU A 129 16.93 -16.58 0.49
CA LEU A 129 16.35 -16.05 1.71
C LEU A 129 17.23 -16.31 2.93
N ILE A 130 17.72 -17.55 3.08
CA ILE A 130 18.60 -17.94 4.17
C ILE A 130 19.93 -17.14 4.10
N LEU A 131 20.51 -17.04 2.91
CA LEU A 131 21.75 -16.29 2.70
C LEU A 131 21.61 -14.82 3.06
N GLU A 132 20.55 -14.16 2.58
CA GLU A 132 20.33 -12.73 2.82
C GLU A 132 19.92 -12.45 4.27
N ALA A 133 19.09 -13.31 4.89
CA ALA A 133 18.73 -13.19 6.29
C ALA A 133 19.95 -13.21 7.21
N ASN A 134 20.88 -14.12 6.96
CA ASN A 134 22.13 -14.23 7.74
C ASN A 134 23.02 -12.97 7.64
N LYS A 135 22.92 -12.20 6.55
CA LYS A 135 23.65 -10.93 6.41
C LYS A 135 22.97 -9.78 7.17
N ILE A 136 21.64 -9.81 7.28
CA ILE A 136 20.84 -8.76 7.92
C ILE A 136 20.91 -8.87 9.44
N GLY A 137 20.72 -10.07 9.99
CA GLY A 137 20.76 -10.27 11.43
C GLY A 137 20.14 -11.58 11.90
N THR A 138 20.09 -11.75 13.21
CA THR A 138 19.60 -12.99 13.86
C THR A 138 18.08 -13.09 13.91
N LYS A 139 17.37 -11.97 13.82
CA LYS A 139 15.92 -11.91 13.79
C LYS A 139 15.46 -11.03 12.63
N VAL A 140 14.67 -11.58 11.77
CA VAL A 140 14.21 -10.90 10.55
C VAL A 140 12.70 -11.04 10.35
N ALA A 141 12.13 -10.11 9.60
CA ALA A 141 10.77 -10.20 9.07
C ALA A 141 10.83 -10.64 7.61
N VAL A 142 10.04 -11.66 7.26
CA VAL A 142 9.90 -12.17 5.89
C VAL A 142 8.51 -11.84 5.39
N LYS A 143 8.42 -11.20 4.22
CA LYS A 143 7.13 -10.74 3.65
C LYS A 143 7.11 -10.99 2.14
N PRO A 144 5.97 -11.33 1.54
CA PRO A 144 5.83 -11.29 0.08
C PRO A 144 6.03 -9.85 -0.42
N VAL A 145 6.57 -9.67 -1.61
CA VAL A 145 6.68 -8.33 -2.22
C VAL A 145 5.32 -7.74 -2.57
N MET A 146 4.30 -8.59 -2.78
CA MET A 146 2.93 -8.16 -3.00
C MET A 146 1.98 -8.97 -2.10
N SER A 147 1.41 -8.32 -1.11
CA SER A 147 0.36 -8.87 -0.25
C SER A 147 -0.36 -7.75 0.49
N SER A 148 -1.53 -8.01 1.05
CA SER A 148 -2.29 -7.07 1.87
C SER A 148 -2.57 -7.66 3.25
N SER A 149 -2.87 -6.78 4.21
CA SER A 149 -3.32 -7.15 5.56
C SER A 149 -2.39 -8.15 6.26
N GLY A 150 -1.07 -8.01 6.10
CA GLY A 150 -0.08 -8.87 6.75
C GLY A 150 -0.04 -10.33 6.26
N LYS A 151 -0.80 -10.69 5.21
CA LYS A 151 -0.82 -12.07 4.69
C LYS A 151 0.56 -12.48 4.20
N GLY A 152 1.00 -13.67 4.63
CA GLY A 152 2.32 -14.20 4.29
C GLY A 152 3.49 -13.54 5.04
N GLN A 153 3.23 -12.61 5.96
CA GLN A 153 4.26 -12.01 6.80
C GLN A 153 4.55 -12.89 8.02
N SER A 154 5.82 -13.12 8.29
CA SER A 154 6.28 -13.86 9.47
C SER A 154 7.61 -13.33 9.97
N TYR A 155 8.00 -13.78 11.16
CA TYR A 155 9.30 -13.49 11.77
C TYR A 155 10.09 -14.79 11.89
N ALA A 156 11.40 -14.72 11.70
CA ALA A 156 12.28 -15.84 11.81
C ALA A 156 13.57 -15.44 12.58
N ASN A 157 14.06 -16.36 13.41
CA ASN A 157 15.32 -16.24 14.15
C ASN A 157 16.23 -17.47 14.02
N SER A 158 15.85 -18.43 13.17
CA SER A 158 16.61 -19.62 12.84
C SER A 158 16.39 -20.02 11.37
N GLU A 159 17.28 -20.85 10.84
CA GLU A 159 17.16 -21.37 9.47
C GLU A 159 15.87 -22.17 9.25
N ASP A 160 15.47 -22.99 10.23
CA ASP A 160 14.24 -23.75 10.13
C ASP A 160 13.00 -22.86 10.08
N GLU A 161 13.00 -21.77 10.87
CA GLU A 161 11.94 -20.77 10.80
C GLU A 161 11.94 -20.00 9.47
N LEU A 162 13.11 -19.75 8.87
CA LEU A 162 13.20 -19.14 7.53
C LEU A 162 12.59 -20.03 6.46
N LYS A 163 12.80 -21.34 6.50
CA LYS A 163 12.16 -22.31 5.57
C LYS A 163 10.64 -22.32 5.71
N VAL A 164 10.13 -22.23 6.94
CA VAL A 164 8.68 -22.10 7.20
C VAL A 164 8.18 -20.76 6.69
N SER A 165 8.90 -19.69 6.96
CA SER A 165 8.55 -18.31 6.53
C SER A 165 8.51 -18.17 5.01
N TRP A 166 9.45 -18.83 4.29
CA TRP A 166 9.43 -18.88 2.83
C TRP A 166 8.12 -19.45 2.29
N LYS A 167 7.73 -20.63 2.77
CA LYS A 167 6.50 -21.30 2.34
C LYS A 167 5.27 -20.45 2.66
N PHE A 168 5.20 -19.94 3.87
CA PHE A 168 4.10 -19.07 4.31
C PHE A 168 4.01 -17.78 3.48
N ALA A 169 5.14 -17.18 3.13
CA ALA A 169 5.16 -16.00 2.25
C ALA A 169 4.64 -16.31 0.84
N LEU A 170 4.99 -17.46 0.27
CA LEU A 170 4.47 -17.89 -1.04
C LEU A 170 2.96 -18.13 -1.01
N GLU A 171 2.41 -18.69 0.07
CA GLU A 171 0.97 -18.91 0.23
C GLU A 171 0.18 -17.60 0.37
N GLY A 172 0.75 -16.60 1.04
CA GLY A 172 0.14 -15.27 1.24
C GLY A 172 0.35 -14.29 0.09
N MET A 173 1.11 -14.69 -0.92
CA MET A 173 1.48 -13.83 -2.05
C MET A 173 0.30 -13.54 -2.96
N ARG A 174 0.24 -12.31 -3.46
CA ARG A 174 -0.63 -11.90 -4.56
C ARG A 174 0.19 -11.67 -5.83
N GLY A 175 -0.47 -11.84 -7.00
CA GLY A 175 0.20 -11.68 -8.29
C GLY A 175 1.11 -12.88 -8.65
N ASN A 176 1.96 -12.71 -9.67
CA ASN A 176 2.70 -13.82 -10.28
C ASN A 176 4.21 -13.81 -9.97
N ARG A 177 4.68 -12.85 -9.16
CA ARG A 177 6.12 -12.67 -8.87
C ARG A 177 6.49 -13.44 -7.61
N LYS A 178 7.17 -14.56 -7.76
CA LYS A 178 7.74 -15.34 -6.65
C LYS A 178 8.98 -14.62 -6.09
N ARG A 179 8.76 -13.62 -5.26
CA ARG A 179 9.82 -12.84 -4.61
C ARG A 179 9.38 -12.43 -3.22
N VAL A 180 10.27 -12.55 -2.27
CA VAL A 180 10.07 -12.07 -0.90
C VAL A 180 11.05 -10.95 -0.58
N ILE A 181 10.69 -10.12 0.39
CA ILE A 181 11.61 -9.21 1.06
C ILE A 181 11.90 -9.77 2.45
N VAL A 182 13.18 -9.79 2.81
CA VAL A 182 13.64 -10.03 4.17
C VAL A 182 14.12 -8.71 4.75
N GLU A 183 13.59 -8.34 5.90
CA GLU A 183 13.86 -7.06 6.57
C GLU A 183 14.40 -7.30 7.98
N GLU A 184 15.29 -6.42 8.42
CA GLU A 184 15.71 -6.33 9.82
C GLU A 184 14.48 -6.22 10.73
N PHE A 185 14.50 -6.95 11.82
CA PHE A 185 13.49 -6.80 12.86
C PHE A 185 13.76 -5.53 13.66
N ILE A 186 12.84 -4.57 13.58
CA ILE A 186 12.90 -3.33 14.34
C ILE A 186 12.22 -3.52 15.68
N ASP A 187 12.95 -3.30 16.78
CA ASP A 187 12.40 -3.28 18.14
C ASP A 187 11.85 -1.88 18.45
N PHE A 188 10.69 -1.59 17.87
CA PHE A 188 10.02 -0.30 18.01
C PHE A 188 9.25 -0.20 19.33
N GLU A 189 9.08 1.01 19.83
CA GLU A 189 8.30 1.32 21.01
C GLU A 189 6.81 1.44 20.67
N TYR A 190 6.49 2.12 19.57
CA TYR A 190 5.14 2.25 19.04
C TYR A 190 5.16 2.50 17.53
N GLU A 191 3.99 2.36 16.91
CA GLU A 191 3.80 2.62 15.49
C GLU A 191 2.76 3.69 15.24
N ILE A 192 2.94 4.47 14.18
CA ILE A 192 2.00 5.50 13.75
C ILE A 192 1.75 5.43 12.26
N THR A 193 0.55 5.83 11.85
CA THR A 193 0.25 6.20 10.47
C THR A 193 0.02 7.71 10.38
N LEU A 194 0.67 8.33 9.42
CA LEU A 194 0.47 9.74 9.08
C LEU A 194 -0.31 9.85 7.78
N LEU A 195 -1.61 10.18 7.87
CA LEU A 195 -2.39 10.51 6.69
C LEU A 195 -1.87 11.81 6.09
N THR A 196 -1.37 11.68 4.86
CA THR A 196 -0.69 12.74 4.12
C THR A 196 -1.47 13.03 2.84
N ILE A 197 -1.90 14.27 2.69
CA ILE A 197 -2.70 14.72 1.55
C ILE A 197 -1.78 15.48 0.59
N LEU A 198 -1.69 15.01 -0.65
CA LEU A 198 -1.01 15.70 -1.73
C LEU A 198 -2.05 16.30 -2.68
N GLU A 199 -2.09 17.61 -2.73
CA GLU A 199 -2.96 18.35 -3.64
C GLU A 199 -2.35 18.43 -5.06
N LYS A 200 -3.19 18.64 -6.06
CA LYS A 200 -2.75 18.86 -7.45
C LYS A 200 -1.81 20.08 -7.59
N SER A 201 -1.90 21.03 -6.68
CA SER A 201 -1.00 22.19 -6.58
C SER A 201 0.42 21.85 -6.13
N GLY A 202 0.65 20.61 -5.64
CA GLY A 202 1.89 20.20 -4.99
C GLY A 202 1.93 20.53 -3.49
N LYS A 203 0.88 21.14 -2.92
CA LYS A 203 0.79 21.40 -1.49
C LYS A 203 0.58 20.07 -0.76
N VAL A 204 1.31 19.89 0.35
CA VAL A 204 1.19 18.73 1.24
C VAL A 204 0.61 19.17 2.56
N THR A 205 -0.42 18.45 3.00
CA THR A 205 -1.09 18.67 4.29
C THR A 205 -1.14 17.36 5.06
N PHE A 206 -1.04 17.42 6.38
CA PHE A 206 -1.01 16.25 7.26
C PHE A 206 -2.19 16.27 8.22
N CYS A 207 -2.77 15.10 8.47
CA CYS A 207 -3.61 14.89 9.64
C CYS A 207 -2.75 14.67 10.89
N ASN A 208 -3.38 14.71 12.06
CA ASN A 208 -2.70 14.28 13.28
C ASN A 208 -2.28 12.81 13.15
N PRO A 209 -1.14 12.40 13.74
CA PRO A 209 -0.73 11.01 13.73
C PRO A 209 -1.79 10.08 14.31
N ILE A 210 -1.93 8.91 13.73
CA ILE A 210 -2.80 7.84 14.20
C ILE A 210 -1.90 6.78 14.83
N GLY A 211 -2.11 6.49 16.12
CA GLY A 211 -1.47 5.37 16.79
C GLY A 211 -2.21 4.06 16.50
N HIS A 212 -1.49 2.96 16.48
CA HIS A 212 -2.04 1.64 16.24
C HIS A 212 -1.59 0.66 17.32
N PHE A 213 -2.44 -0.29 17.61
CA PHE A 213 -2.08 -1.50 18.31
C PHE A 213 -2.42 -2.71 17.46
N GLN A 214 -1.40 -3.53 17.22
CA GLN A 214 -1.51 -4.79 16.50
C GLN A 214 -1.10 -5.95 17.41
N LYS A 215 -1.73 -7.10 17.24
CA LYS A 215 -1.36 -8.34 17.93
C LYS A 215 -1.08 -9.41 16.89
N ARG A 216 0.16 -9.89 16.80
CA ARG A 216 0.61 -10.87 15.80
C ARG A 216 0.39 -10.43 14.35
N GLY A 217 0.48 -9.11 14.09
CA GLY A 217 0.20 -8.53 12.78
C GLY A 217 -1.29 -8.26 12.50
N ASP A 218 -2.20 -8.64 13.41
CA ASP A 218 -3.62 -8.36 13.27
C ASP A 218 -3.96 -7.05 13.97
N TYR A 219 -4.58 -6.13 13.23
CA TYR A 219 -5.10 -4.87 13.75
C TYR A 219 -6.11 -5.12 14.87
N GLN A 220 -5.96 -4.39 15.97
CA GLN A 220 -6.87 -4.44 17.12
C GLN A 220 -7.64 -3.12 17.27
N TYR A 221 -6.93 -2.00 17.42
CA TYR A 221 -7.52 -0.67 17.53
C TYR A 221 -6.53 0.43 17.15
N SER A 222 -7.06 1.60 16.89
CA SER A 222 -6.28 2.82 16.65
C SER A 222 -6.88 4.00 17.42
N TRP A 223 -6.09 5.02 17.63
CA TRP A 223 -6.51 6.27 18.26
C TRP A 223 -5.88 7.47 17.57
N GLN A 224 -6.57 8.60 17.63
CA GLN A 224 -6.10 9.85 17.05
C GLN A 224 -6.53 11.04 17.95
N PRO A 225 -5.61 11.95 18.30
CA PRO A 225 -4.20 11.95 17.93
C PRO A 225 -3.40 10.91 18.72
N ALA A 226 -2.32 10.38 18.11
CA ALA A 226 -1.30 9.64 18.85
C ALA A 226 -0.47 10.62 19.68
N ASP A 227 -0.08 10.20 20.89
CA ASP A 227 0.82 10.97 21.75
C ASP A 227 2.26 10.81 21.23
N CYS A 228 2.75 11.82 20.53
CA CYS A 228 4.07 11.86 19.93
C CYS A 228 4.75 13.17 20.26
N SER A 229 6.08 13.15 20.45
CA SER A 229 6.84 14.38 20.58
C SER A 229 6.78 15.22 19.29
N GLN A 230 7.00 16.53 19.42
CA GLN A 230 7.03 17.43 18.25
C GLN A 230 8.15 17.06 17.27
N ASP A 231 9.24 16.46 17.76
CA ASP A 231 10.35 16.04 16.92
C ASP A 231 9.98 14.80 16.09
N VAL A 232 9.30 13.82 16.69
CA VAL A 232 8.76 12.65 15.97
C VAL A 232 7.79 13.11 14.90
N ILE A 233 6.84 13.98 15.24
CA ILE A 233 5.84 14.50 14.27
C ILE A 233 6.56 15.19 13.10
N ARG A 234 7.50 16.08 13.38
CA ARG A 234 8.24 16.82 12.35
C ARG A 234 9.05 15.88 11.44
N ASN A 235 9.73 14.89 12.02
CA ASN A 235 10.53 13.92 11.27
C ASN A 235 9.66 13.03 10.39
N ALA A 236 8.53 12.53 10.91
CA ALA A 236 7.55 11.75 10.15
C ALA A 236 6.95 12.58 9.01
N GLN A 237 6.56 13.83 9.26
CA GLN A 237 6.05 14.75 8.24
C GLN A 237 7.08 15.02 7.13
N ASN A 238 8.35 15.23 7.48
CA ASN A 238 9.42 15.44 6.51
C ASN A 238 9.63 14.21 5.63
N ALA A 239 9.65 13.01 6.22
CA ALA A 239 9.79 11.76 5.50
C ALA A 239 8.58 11.50 4.59
N ALA A 240 7.36 11.62 5.11
CA ALA A 240 6.12 11.46 4.36
C ALA A 240 6.04 12.46 3.20
N LYS A 241 6.32 13.75 3.44
CA LYS A 241 6.35 14.78 2.40
C LYS A 241 7.30 14.41 1.26
N LYS A 242 8.51 13.97 1.60
CA LYS A 242 9.52 13.59 0.61
C LYS A 242 9.06 12.41 -0.24
N MET A 243 8.43 11.40 0.38
CA MET A 243 7.89 10.24 -0.30
C MET A 243 6.72 10.61 -1.21
N VAL A 244 5.69 11.30 -0.70
CA VAL A 244 4.47 11.58 -1.49
C VAL A 244 4.73 12.54 -2.65
N LEU A 245 5.64 13.50 -2.49
CA LEU A 245 6.07 14.38 -3.59
C LEU A 245 6.76 13.58 -4.70
N ASP A 246 7.56 12.59 -4.35
CA ASP A 246 8.17 11.70 -5.33
C ASP A 246 7.17 10.76 -6.02
N LEU A 247 6.21 10.22 -5.29
CA LEU A 247 5.13 9.43 -5.86
C LEU A 247 4.34 10.25 -6.89
N GLY A 248 4.15 11.53 -6.62
CA GLY A 248 3.47 12.46 -7.52
C GLY A 248 1.96 12.25 -7.61
N GLY A 249 1.33 13.02 -8.50
CA GLY A 249 -0.13 13.01 -8.64
C GLY A 249 -0.83 13.81 -7.55
N SER A 250 -2.01 13.36 -7.16
CA SER A 250 -2.76 13.88 -6.02
C SER A 250 -3.47 12.72 -5.32
N GLY A 251 -3.74 12.86 -4.03
CA GLY A 251 -4.43 11.81 -3.27
C GLY A 251 -4.18 11.91 -1.78
N ILE A 252 -4.71 10.92 -1.07
CA ILE A 252 -4.47 10.69 0.36
C ILE A 252 -3.60 9.45 0.49
N PHE A 253 -2.50 9.57 1.22
CA PHE A 253 -1.54 8.51 1.44
C PHE A 253 -1.44 8.21 2.94
N GLY A 254 -1.58 6.95 3.32
CA GLY A 254 -1.23 6.48 4.65
C GLY A 254 0.26 6.14 4.66
N VAL A 255 1.05 6.89 5.43
CA VAL A 255 2.49 6.63 5.57
C VAL A 255 2.75 6.09 6.96
N GLU A 256 3.25 4.86 7.03
CA GLU A 256 3.44 4.11 8.27
C GLU A 256 4.88 4.24 8.77
N PHE A 257 5.04 4.43 10.07
CA PHE A 257 6.32 4.57 10.74
C PHE A 257 6.39 3.74 12.00
N PHE A 258 7.54 3.10 12.23
CA PHE A 258 7.96 2.65 13.54
C PHE A 258 8.74 3.75 14.26
N ILE A 259 8.50 3.88 15.55
CA ILE A 259 9.19 4.84 16.41
C ILE A 259 10.00 4.05 17.43
N GLU A 260 11.33 4.20 17.38
CA GLU A 260 12.26 3.55 18.31
C GLU A 260 12.40 4.34 19.62
N LYS A 261 12.95 3.69 20.64
CA LYS A 261 13.18 4.26 22.00
C LYS A 261 13.91 5.60 22.05
N LYS A 262 14.66 5.94 20.99
CA LYS A 262 15.36 7.23 20.84
C LYS A 262 14.58 8.22 19.98
N GLU A 263 13.27 7.99 19.81
CA GLU A 263 12.41 8.77 18.92
C GLU A 263 12.87 8.79 17.46
N GLU A 264 13.66 7.81 17.03
CA GLU A 264 14.02 7.65 15.64
C GLU A 264 12.80 7.17 14.83
N VAL A 265 12.58 7.83 13.71
CA VAL A 265 11.43 7.56 12.81
C VAL A 265 11.90 6.68 11.67
N ILE A 266 11.34 5.47 11.58
CA ILE A 266 11.66 4.48 10.55
C ILE A 266 10.44 4.29 9.64
N LEU A 267 10.61 4.57 8.34
CA LEU A 267 9.57 4.36 7.35
C LEU A 267 9.30 2.86 7.16
N VAL A 268 8.04 2.46 7.29
CA VAL A 268 7.59 1.07 7.16
C VAL A 268 6.86 0.84 5.84
N ASN A 269 5.93 1.74 5.50
CA ASN A 269 5.11 1.58 4.29
C ASN A 269 4.51 2.90 3.82
#